data_fed3fb73aaeac37432974fe93d060c35
#
_entry.id   fed3fb73aaeac37432974fe93d060c35
#
_cell.length_a   1.000
_cell.length_b   1.000
_cell.length_c   1.000
_cell.angle_alpha   90.00
_cell.angle_beta   90.00
_cell.angle_gamma   90.00
#
_symmetry.space_group_name_H-M   'P 1'
#
loop_
_entity.id
_entity.type
_entity.pdbx_description
1 polymer ?
#
loop_
_entity_poly.entity_id
_entity_poly.type
_entity_poly.pdbx_seq_one_letter_code
_entity_poly.pdbx_strand_id
1 'polypeptide(L)' 'MEKGTFIINFFDEDGTIASTFPASTLEEAEYFAIAHIKADIANEATVIGFSQEKIIMYSMFKKEEH' A
#
# COMPACT_ATOMS: atom_id res chain seq x y z
N MET A 1 9.24 -22.54 -4.91
CA MET A 1 8.01 -21.92 -4.90
C MET A 1 8.11 -20.43 -4.68
N GLU A 2 7.39 -19.76 -5.44
CA GLU A 2 7.49 -18.34 -5.46
C GLU A 2 6.58 -17.71 -4.44
N LYS A 3 7.10 -16.85 -3.63
CA LYS A 3 6.26 -16.17 -2.71
C LYS A 3 5.75 -14.92 -3.35
N GLY A 4 4.52 -14.65 -3.19
CA GLY A 4 3.96 -13.42 -3.67
C GLY A 4 4.64 -12.25 -2.97
N THR A 5 4.92 -11.21 -3.71
CA THR A 5 5.47 -10.01 -3.14
C THR A 5 4.50 -8.89 -3.39
N PHE A 6 4.20 -8.17 -2.33
CA PHE A 6 3.28 -7.05 -2.43
C PHE A 6 4.05 -5.78 -2.15
N ILE A 7 3.63 -4.70 -2.77
CA ILE A 7 4.26 -3.41 -2.62
C ILE A 7 3.22 -2.44 -2.10
N ILE A 8 3.58 -1.69 -1.08
CA ILE A 8 2.71 -0.67 -0.52
C ILE A 8 3.29 0.68 -0.91
N ASN A 9 2.49 1.48 -1.60
CA ASN A 9 2.90 2.83 -1.97
C ASN A 9 2.14 3.80 -1.09
N PHE A 10 2.87 4.71 -0.45
CA PHE A 10 2.25 5.74 0.37
C PHE A 10 2.35 7.07 -0.35
N PHE A 11 1.28 7.84 -0.31
CA PHE A 11 1.18 9.09 -1.04
C PHE A 11 1.00 10.27 -0.10
N ASP A 12 1.59 11.39 -0.51
CA ASP A 12 1.43 12.65 0.19
C ASP A 12 0.13 13.33 -0.19
N GLU A 13 -0.09 14.48 0.41
CA GLU A 13 -1.29 15.25 0.12
C GLU A 13 -1.38 15.66 -1.33
N ASP A 14 -0.24 15.86 -1.97
CA ASP A 14 -0.26 16.31 -3.36
C ASP A 14 -0.31 15.16 -4.35
N GLY A 15 -0.45 13.92 -3.86
CA GLY A 15 -0.60 12.78 -4.73
C GLY A 15 0.69 12.16 -5.22
N THR A 16 1.83 12.60 -4.72
CA THR A 16 3.09 11.99 -5.11
C THR A 16 3.46 10.87 -4.13
N ILE A 17 4.23 9.92 -4.62
CA ILE A 17 4.65 8.81 -3.79
C ILE A 17 5.71 9.28 -2.81
N ALA A 18 5.40 9.13 -1.53
CA ALA A 18 6.33 9.54 -0.48
C ALA A 18 7.26 8.40 -0.10
N SER A 19 6.76 7.18 -0.08
CA SER A 19 7.58 6.03 0.28
C SER A 19 6.94 4.76 -0.24
N THR A 20 7.74 3.70 -0.30
CA THR A 20 7.32 2.42 -0.84
C THR A 20 7.94 1.33 0.02
N PHE A 21 7.13 0.34 0.40
CA PHE A 21 7.59 -0.75 1.24
C PHE A 21 7.11 -2.08 0.70
N PRO A 22 7.91 -3.14 0.86
CA PRO A 22 7.50 -4.47 0.45
C PRO A 22 6.78 -5.19 1.58
N ALA A 23 5.98 -6.17 1.22
CA ALA A 23 5.32 -7.03 2.19
C ALA A 23 5.22 -8.43 1.60
N SER A 24 5.24 -9.43 2.46
CA SER A 24 5.20 -10.81 2.02
C SER A 24 3.80 -11.31 1.75
N THR A 25 2.82 -10.81 2.46
CA THR A 25 1.44 -11.25 2.29
C THR A 25 0.54 -10.03 2.15
N LEU A 26 -0.63 -10.28 1.58
CA LEU A 26 -1.61 -9.21 1.42
C LEU A 26 -2.09 -8.71 2.77
N GLU A 27 -2.31 -9.61 3.70
CA GLU A 27 -2.78 -9.24 5.02
C GLU A 27 -1.78 -8.32 5.72
N GLU A 28 -0.51 -8.67 5.62
CA GLU A 28 0.54 -7.86 6.21
C GLU A 28 0.60 -6.48 5.56
N ALA A 29 0.47 -6.46 4.25
CA ALA A 29 0.51 -5.21 3.52
C ALA A 29 -0.63 -4.29 3.92
N GLU A 30 -1.82 -4.85 4.04
CA GLU A 30 -2.99 -4.05 4.39
C GLU A 30 -2.89 -3.53 5.81
N TYR A 31 -2.41 -4.36 6.73
CA TYR A 31 -2.25 -3.92 8.10
C TYR A 31 -1.27 -2.75 8.19
N PHE A 32 -0.16 -2.87 7.48
CA PHE A 32 0.87 -1.85 7.48
C PHE A 32 0.33 -0.55 6.88
N ALA A 33 -0.44 -0.67 5.79
CA ALA A 33 -1.01 0.51 5.14
C ALA A 33 -1.98 1.22 6.06
N ILE A 34 -2.86 0.47 6.69
CA ILE A 34 -3.86 1.05 7.57
C ILE A 34 -3.20 1.72 8.77
N ALA A 35 -2.17 1.09 9.33
CA ALA A 35 -1.49 1.65 10.48
C ALA A 35 -0.87 3.01 10.14
N HIS A 36 -0.29 3.13 8.95
CA HIS A 36 0.33 4.39 8.56
C HIS A 36 -0.71 5.48 8.35
N ILE A 37 -1.84 5.12 7.76
CA ILE A 37 -2.92 6.09 7.56
C ILE A 37 -3.47 6.55 8.91
N LYS A 38 -3.67 5.62 9.82
CA LYS A 38 -4.21 5.97 11.14
C LYS A 38 -3.25 6.80 11.96
N ALA A 39 -1.96 6.57 11.78
CA ALA A 39 -0.95 7.33 12.49
C ALA A 39 -0.69 8.68 11.87
N ASP A 40 -1.41 9.00 10.81
CA ASP A 40 -1.29 10.29 10.13
C ASP A 40 0.08 10.48 9.49
N ILE A 41 0.71 9.37 9.14
CA ILE A 41 2.00 9.39 8.47
C ILE A 41 1.81 9.51 6.97
N ALA A 42 0.77 8.91 6.45
CA ALA A 42 0.48 8.93 5.02
C ALA A 42 -0.95 9.36 4.78
N ASN A 43 -1.19 9.94 3.64
CA ASN A 43 -2.51 10.42 3.26
C ASN A 43 -3.30 9.36 2.50
N GLU A 44 -2.60 8.56 1.75
CA GLU A 44 -3.21 7.53 0.94
C GLU A 44 -2.21 6.39 0.78
N ALA A 45 -2.71 5.18 0.66
CA ALA A 45 -1.85 4.02 0.46
C ALA A 45 -2.50 3.09 -0.53
N THR A 46 -1.69 2.49 -1.40
CA THR A 46 -2.18 1.45 -2.30
C THR A 46 -1.34 0.21 -2.08
N VAL A 47 -1.97 -0.95 -2.23
CA VAL A 47 -1.28 -2.22 -2.15
C VAL A 47 -1.39 -2.88 -3.50
N ILE A 48 -0.25 -3.12 -4.13
CA ILE A 48 -0.22 -3.75 -5.45
C ILE A 48 0.58 -5.03 -5.36
N GLY A 49 0.35 -5.89 -6.32
CA GLY A 49 1.10 -7.13 -6.44
C GLY A 49 1.34 -7.42 -7.90
N PHE A 50 2.14 -8.43 -8.14
CA PHE A 50 2.50 -8.82 -9.50
C PHE A 50 2.03 -10.24 -9.74
N SER A 51 1.39 -10.45 -10.87
CA SER A 51 0.91 -11.76 -11.23
C SER A 51 0.99 -11.90 -12.73
N GLN A 52 1.78 -12.87 -13.20
CA GLN A 52 1.87 -13.16 -14.61
C GLN A 52 2.16 -11.91 -15.43
N GLU A 53 3.15 -11.15 -14.98
CA GLU A 53 3.61 -9.96 -15.68
C GLU A 53 2.61 -8.82 -15.68
N LYS A 54 1.66 -8.89 -14.77
CA LYS A 54 0.69 -7.83 -14.61
C LYS A 54 0.79 -7.22 -13.23
N ILE A 55 0.48 -5.95 -13.13
CA ILE A 55 0.39 -5.28 -11.87
C ILE A 55 -1.06 -5.23 -11.47
N ILE A 56 -1.37 -5.74 -10.30
CA ILE A 56 -2.73 -5.80 -9.82
C ILE A 56 -2.84 -4.97 -8.55
N MET A 57 -3.80 -4.07 -8.52
CA MET A 57 -4.06 -3.31 -7.32
C MET A 57 -5.04 -4.09 -6.46
N TYR A 58 -4.63 -4.44 -5.26
CA TYR A 58 -5.46 -5.22 -4.36
C TYR A 58 -6.26 -4.36 -3.40
N SER A 59 -5.67 -3.27 -2.93
CA SER A 59 -6.33 -2.46 -1.93
C SER A 59 -5.92 -1.01 -2.06
N MET A 60 -6.80 -0.12 -1.64
CA MET A 60 -6.51 1.30 -1.60
C MET A 60 -7.14 1.87 -0.35
N PHE A 61 -6.36 2.63 0.39
CA PHE A 61 -6.82 3.24 1.62
C PHE A 61 -6.56 4.73 1.56
N LYS A 62 -7.50 5.49 2.07
CA LYS A 62 -7.37 6.93 2.10
C LYS A 62 -7.67 7.44 3.49
N LYS A 63 -6.97 8.51 3.85
CA LYS A 63 -7.25 9.17 5.09
C LYS A 63 -8.59 9.85 4.99
N GLU A 64 -9.39 9.70 6.03
CA GLU A 64 -10.68 10.35 6.05
C GLU A 64 -10.53 11.81 6.39
N GLU A 65 -11.34 12.62 5.75
CA GLU A 65 -11.35 14.03 6.02
C GLU A 65 -12.64 14.44 6.65
N HIS A 66 -12.53 15.37 7.54
CA HIS A 66 -13.71 15.87 8.21
C HIS A 66 -13.91 17.33 7.98
#